data_6fd8cbac3a8277404eade1a785e2c8e2
#
_entry.id   6fd8cbac3a8277404eade1a785e2c8e2
#
_cell.length_a   1.000
_cell.length_b   1.000
_cell.length_c   1.000
_cell.angle_alpha   90.00
_cell.angle_beta   90.00
_cell.angle_gamma   90.00
#
_symmetry.space_group_name_H-M   'P 1'
#
loop_
_entity.id
_entity.type
_entity.pdbx_description
1 polymer ?
#
loop_
_entity_poly.entity_id
_entity_poly.type
_entity_poly.pdbx_seq_one_letter_code
_entity_poly.pdbx_strand_id
1 'polypeptide(L)' 'MGKIMNKLLMAAIDSYQAQKTEALAHLDILFNDAKMIGEHSDLLTEVKKWTESLSQAEENLETLKRNFDIN' A
#
# COMPACT_ATOMS: atom_id res chain seq x y z
N MET A 1 15.88 18.60 -17.38
CA MET A 1 16.19 18.15 -16.06
C MET A 1 14.97 17.73 -15.26
N GLY A 2 14.01 18.60 -15.15
CA GLY A 2 12.80 18.29 -14.39
C GLY A 2 12.01 17.16 -14.95
N LYS A 3 12.03 16.97 -16.26
CA LYS A 3 11.20 15.94 -16.87
C LYS A 3 11.63 14.53 -16.48
N ILE A 4 12.94 14.28 -16.41
CA ILE A 4 13.43 12.97 -16.01
C ILE A 4 13.06 12.71 -14.55
N MET A 5 13.26 13.69 -13.70
CA MET A 5 12.91 13.58 -12.30
C MET A 5 11.41 13.35 -12.12
N ASN A 6 10.61 14.07 -12.92
CA ASN A 6 9.16 13.92 -12.82
C ASN A 6 8.71 12.53 -13.19
N LYS A 7 9.29 11.93 -14.22
CA LYS A 7 8.90 10.59 -14.63
C LYS A 7 9.28 9.56 -13.57
N LEU A 8 10.46 9.71 -13.00
CA LEU A 8 10.90 8.79 -11.97
C LEU A 8 10.03 8.94 -10.72
N LEU A 9 9.73 10.18 -10.38
CA LEU A 9 8.87 10.46 -9.24
C LEU A 9 7.48 9.87 -9.46
N MET A 10 6.93 10.04 -10.65
CA MET A 10 5.61 9.48 -10.96
C MET A 10 5.60 7.96 -10.91
N ALA A 11 6.69 7.34 -11.37
CA ALA A 11 6.80 5.89 -11.30
C ALA A 11 6.79 5.42 -9.86
N ALA A 12 7.48 6.14 -8.99
CA ALA A 12 7.51 5.79 -7.57
C ALA A 12 6.12 5.95 -6.95
N ILE A 13 5.43 7.04 -7.27
CA ILE A 13 4.09 7.28 -6.77
C ILE A 13 3.14 6.18 -7.24
N ASP A 14 3.20 5.84 -8.52
CA ASP A 14 2.34 4.81 -9.07
C ASP A 14 2.60 3.47 -8.40
N SER A 15 3.85 3.17 -8.12
CA SER A 15 4.22 1.92 -7.47
C SER A 15 3.64 1.85 -6.05
N TYR A 16 3.76 2.93 -5.29
CA TYR A 16 3.22 2.94 -3.93
C TYR A 16 1.70 2.97 -3.93
N GLN A 17 1.09 3.63 -4.92
CA GLN A 17 -0.37 3.61 -5.04
C GLN A 17 -0.86 2.20 -5.32
N ALA A 18 -0.17 1.47 -6.19
CA ALA A 18 -0.52 0.10 -6.49
C ALA A 18 -0.38 -0.78 -5.24
N GLN A 19 0.69 -0.57 -4.48
CA GLN A 19 0.89 -1.30 -3.24
C GLN A 19 -0.23 -1.02 -2.24
N LYS A 20 -0.64 0.23 -2.15
CA LYS A 20 -1.73 0.62 -1.27
C LYS A 20 -3.04 -0.05 -1.69
N THR A 21 -3.35 0.00 -2.97
CA THR A 21 -4.57 -0.59 -3.50
C THR A 21 -4.60 -2.09 -3.27
N GLU A 22 -3.47 -2.75 -3.50
CA GLU A 22 -3.37 -4.19 -3.29
C GLU A 22 -3.61 -4.54 -1.82
N ALA A 23 -2.98 -3.80 -0.93
CA ALA A 23 -3.14 -4.08 0.50
C ALA A 23 -4.57 -3.87 0.96
N LEU A 24 -5.21 -2.80 0.47
CA LEU A 24 -6.60 -2.54 0.83
C LEU A 24 -7.52 -3.65 0.32
N ALA A 25 -7.26 -4.13 -0.89
CA ALA A 25 -8.09 -5.20 -1.45
C ALA A 25 -7.97 -6.47 -0.63
N HIS A 26 -6.75 -6.82 -0.22
CA HIS A 26 -6.56 -8.01 0.62
C HIS A 26 -7.21 -7.86 1.98
N LEU A 27 -7.04 -6.69 2.60
CA LEU A 27 -7.64 -6.47 3.91
C LEU A 27 -9.15 -6.50 3.84
N ASP A 28 -9.71 -5.96 2.76
CA ASP A 28 -11.15 -5.96 2.59
C ASP A 28 -11.70 -7.38 2.54
N ILE A 29 -11.03 -8.25 1.79
CA ILE A 29 -11.44 -9.65 1.71
C ILE A 29 -11.31 -10.32 3.06
N LEU A 30 -10.19 -10.09 3.75
CA LEU A 30 -9.96 -10.72 5.04
C LEU A 30 -10.98 -10.30 6.07
N PHE A 31 -11.39 -9.05 6.06
CA PHE A 31 -12.34 -8.56 7.04
C PHE A 31 -13.78 -8.87 6.69
N ASN A 32 -14.09 -9.02 5.41
CA ASN A 32 -15.48 -9.17 4.99
C ASN A 32 -15.85 -10.56 4.50
N ASP A 33 -14.87 -11.45 4.37
CA ASP A 33 -15.13 -12.79 3.91
C ASP A 33 -14.36 -13.79 4.76
N ALA A 34 -14.56 -13.68 6.05
CA ALA A 34 -13.81 -14.47 7.02
C ALA A 34 -14.04 -15.96 6.88
N LYS A 35 -15.17 -16.35 6.33
CA LYS A 35 -15.47 -17.78 6.19
C LYS A 35 -14.54 -18.49 5.21
N MET A 36 -13.83 -17.73 4.40
CA MET A 36 -12.84 -18.30 3.51
C MET A 36 -11.56 -18.67 4.22
N ILE A 37 -11.45 -18.26 5.47
CA ILE A 37 -10.22 -18.43 6.22
C ILE A 37 -10.44 -19.50 7.27
N GLY A 38 -9.70 -20.60 7.13
CA GLY A 38 -9.92 -21.74 7.98
C GLY A 38 -9.33 -21.62 9.36
N GLU A 39 -8.29 -20.79 9.53
CA GLU A 39 -7.58 -20.75 10.79
C GLU A 39 -7.33 -19.33 11.24
N HIS A 40 -7.56 -19.12 12.52
CA HIS A 40 -7.39 -17.78 13.10
C HIS A 40 -5.95 -17.29 13.07
N SER A 41 -5.00 -18.19 13.29
CA SER A 41 -3.59 -17.80 13.29
C SER A 41 -3.16 -17.32 11.91
N ASP A 42 -3.60 -18.00 10.87
CA ASP A 42 -3.29 -17.61 9.52
C ASP A 42 -3.95 -16.28 9.17
N LEU A 43 -5.18 -16.10 9.63
CA LEU A 43 -5.90 -14.87 9.38
C LEU A 43 -5.16 -13.68 10.01
N LEU A 44 -4.74 -13.82 11.25
CA LEU A 44 -4.05 -12.75 11.92
C LEU A 44 -2.73 -12.42 11.21
N THR A 45 -2.00 -13.43 10.80
CA THR A 45 -0.74 -13.23 10.09
C THR A 45 -0.97 -12.46 8.79
N GLU A 46 -2.02 -12.82 8.06
CA GLU A 46 -2.34 -12.14 6.81
C GLU A 46 -2.75 -10.70 7.05
N VAL A 47 -3.58 -10.46 8.07
CA VAL A 47 -3.99 -9.10 8.39
C VAL A 47 -2.77 -8.25 8.73
N LYS A 48 -1.86 -8.77 9.53
CA LYS A 48 -0.68 -8.01 9.91
C LYS A 48 0.21 -7.71 8.70
N LYS A 49 0.36 -8.70 7.83
CA LYS A 49 1.18 -8.54 6.62
C LYS A 49 0.64 -7.40 5.75
N TRP A 50 -0.66 -7.42 5.49
CA TRP A 50 -1.23 -6.42 4.59
C TRP A 50 -1.38 -5.06 5.24
N THR A 51 -1.56 -5.04 6.57
CA THR A 51 -1.58 -3.78 7.30
C THR A 51 -0.22 -3.09 7.21
N GLU A 52 0.85 -3.85 7.35
CA GLU A 52 2.20 -3.28 7.24
C GLU A 52 2.48 -2.79 5.83
N SER A 53 2.04 -3.54 4.85
CA SER A 53 2.22 -3.12 3.46
C SER A 53 1.47 -1.82 3.18
N LEU A 54 0.25 -1.72 3.70
CA LEU A 54 -0.56 -0.52 3.55
C LEU A 54 0.09 0.67 4.23
N SER A 55 0.51 0.48 5.47
CA SER A 55 1.13 1.54 6.24
C SER A 55 2.40 2.04 5.58
N GLN A 56 3.20 1.12 5.07
CA GLN A 56 4.44 1.49 4.40
C GLN A 56 4.17 2.31 3.13
N ALA A 57 3.18 1.88 2.35
CA ALA A 57 2.85 2.60 1.12
C ALA A 57 2.33 4.00 1.43
N GLU A 58 1.46 4.11 2.42
CA GLU A 58 0.92 5.42 2.81
C GLU A 58 2.01 6.34 3.33
N GLU A 59 2.90 5.79 4.14
CA GLU A 59 3.99 6.56 4.71
C GLU A 59 4.93 7.06 3.61
N ASN A 60 5.26 6.19 2.67
CA ASN A 60 6.16 6.55 1.57
C ASN A 60 5.54 7.59 0.66
N LEU A 61 4.23 7.47 0.39
CA LEU A 61 3.54 8.48 -0.41
C LEU A 61 3.57 9.83 0.29
N GLU A 62 3.33 9.83 1.59
CA GLU A 62 3.35 11.06 2.35
C GLU A 62 4.75 11.68 2.35
N THR A 63 5.77 10.85 2.46
CA THR A 63 7.15 11.31 2.44
C THR A 63 7.47 12.00 1.13
N LEU A 64 7.05 11.40 0.01
CA LEU A 64 7.30 12.00 -1.29
C LEU A 64 6.53 13.31 -1.45
N LYS A 65 5.29 13.34 -1.01
CA LYS A 65 4.49 14.57 -1.09
C LYS A 65 5.14 15.69 -0.29
N ARG A 66 5.61 15.36 0.90
CA ARG A 66 6.15 16.36 1.81
C ARG A 66 7.45 16.96 1.27
N ASN A 67 8.26 16.15 0.61
CA ASN A 67 9.59 16.57 0.21
C ASN A 67 9.69 17.04 -1.23
N PHE A 68 8.75 16.68 -2.07
CA PHE A 68 8.85 16.98 -3.50
C PHE A 68 7.63 17.69 -4.05
N ASP A 69 6.82 18.23 -3.17
CA ASP A 69 5.71 19.11 -3.53
C ASP A 69 4.77 18.46 -4.55
N ILE A 70 4.32 17.28 -4.25
CA ILE A 70 3.36 16.57 -5.08
C ILE A 70 1.96 16.87 -4.58
N ASN A 71 1.06 17.12 -5.51
CA ASN A 71 -0.35 17.34 -5.15
C ASN A 71 -1.22 16.16 -5.53
#